data_0ee3e179af040262bd8e2a01f62103f6
#
_entry.id   0ee3e179af040262bd8e2a01f62103f6
#
_cell.length_a   1.000
_cell.length_b   1.000
_cell.length_c   1.000
_cell.angle_alpha   90.00
_cell.angle_beta   90.00
_cell.angle_gamma   90.00
#
_symmetry.space_group_name_H-M   'P 1'
#
loop_
_entity.id
_entity.type
_entity.pdbx_description
1 polymer ?
#
loop_
_entity_poly.entity_id
_entity_poly.type
_entity_poly.pdbx_seq_one_letter_code
_entity_poly.pdbx_strand_id
1 'polypeptide(L)'
;MLDERANYWLPVDQYIGGIEHAILHLLYARFFNKLMRDVGLVNNDEPFINLLTQGMVLKDGTKMSKSKGNTVDPQALIDQYGADTARLFMMFAAPPEQSLEWSDAGVEGAFRFLKRLWKAVHDHVEKSPHTPPFVKGGAGGDLTPELKALRFQLHSTIQKVSDDYGRRQQFNTAIAAVMELMNALAKAGDDGP
;
A
#
# COMPACT_ATOMS: atom_id res chain seq x y z
N MET A 1 25.86 -21.36 12.74
CA MET A 1 25.05 -20.31 12.12
C MET A 1 23.56 -20.58 12.20
N LEU A 2 23.13 -21.82 12.15
CA LEU A 2 21.77 -22.24 12.50
C LEU A 2 21.74 -22.72 13.93
N ASP A 3 20.90 -22.13 14.75
CA ASP A 3 20.62 -22.54 16.14
C ASP A 3 19.10 -22.51 16.39
N GLU A 4 18.68 -22.80 17.60
CA GLU A 4 17.24 -22.88 17.97
C GLU A 4 16.45 -21.61 17.64
N ARG A 5 17.09 -20.46 17.54
CA ARG A 5 16.46 -19.18 17.15
C ARG A 5 15.93 -19.22 15.74
N ALA A 6 16.49 -20.05 14.85
CA ALA A 6 15.97 -20.22 13.49
C ALA A 6 14.52 -20.73 13.50
N ASN A 7 14.17 -21.65 14.40
CA ASN A 7 12.83 -22.20 14.53
C ASN A 7 11.80 -21.19 15.09
N TYR A 8 12.25 -20.14 15.78
CA TYR A 8 11.39 -19.05 16.22
C TYR A 8 11.00 -18.12 15.05
N TRP A 9 11.93 -17.89 14.12
CA TRP A 9 11.73 -16.97 13.00
C TRP A 9 11.17 -17.62 11.73
N LEU A 10 11.26 -18.95 11.62
CA LEU A 10 10.76 -19.70 10.47
C LEU A 10 9.46 -20.45 10.82
N PRO A 11 8.55 -20.60 9.83
CA PRO A 11 8.59 -20.04 8.47
C PRO A 11 8.36 -18.53 8.46
N VAL A 12 8.89 -17.83 7.45
CA VAL A 12 8.68 -16.40 7.26
C VAL A 12 7.21 -16.12 6.97
N ASP A 13 6.59 -15.16 7.65
CA ASP A 13 5.15 -14.87 7.54
C ASP A 13 4.76 -14.40 6.15
N GLN A 14 5.54 -13.48 5.58
CA GLN A 14 5.31 -12.93 4.25
C GLN A 14 6.63 -12.77 3.50
N TYR A 15 6.73 -13.38 2.34
CA TYR A 15 7.87 -13.24 1.44
C TYR A 15 7.45 -12.56 0.14
N ILE A 16 8.16 -11.49 -0.25
CA ILE A 16 7.81 -10.67 -1.40
C ILE A 16 9.04 -10.54 -2.30
N GLY A 17 8.86 -10.77 -3.59
CA GLY A 17 9.93 -10.63 -4.57
C GLY A 17 9.42 -10.72 -6.00
N GLY A 18 10.27 -10.36 -6.96
CA GLY A 18 9.93 -10.44 -8.37
C GLY A 18 9.72 -11.88 -8.84
N ILE A 19 8.81 -12.06 -9.77
CA ILE A 19 8.49 -13.38 -10.35
C ILE A 19 9.68 -14.04 -11.03
N GLU A 20 10.68 -13.28 -11.47
CA GLU A 20 11.92 -13.79 -12.05
C GLU A 20 12.74 -14.68 -11.11
N HIS A 21 12.50 -14.59 -9.80
CA HIS A 21 13.18 -15.42 -8.80
C HIS A 21 12.57 -16.81 -8.63
N ALA A 22 11.46 -17.12 -9.32
CA ALA A 22 10.76 -18.40 -9.19
C ALA A 22 11.64 -19.61 -9.56
N ILE A 23 12.52 -19.47 -10.55
CA ILE A 23 13.33 -20.58 -11.08
C ILE A 23 14.57 -20.86 -10.23
N LEU A 24 15.31 -19.84 -9.81
CA LEU A 24 16.57 -20.02 -9.06
C LEU A 24 16.38 -19.85 -7.57
N HIS A 25 16.15 -18.63 -7.13
CA HIS A 25 16.13 -18.30 -5.70
C HIS A 25 15.04 -19.07 -4.92
N LEU A 26 13.81 -19.07 -5.40
CA LEU A 26 12.71 -19.73 -4.69
C LEU A 26 12.86 -21.26 -4.72
N LEU A 27 13.36 -21.82 -5.81
CA LEU A 27 13.64 -23.24 -5.90
C LEU A 27 14.72 -23.65 -4.87
N TYR A 28 15.81 -22.91 -4.80
CA TYR A 28 16.88 -23.19 -3.84
C TYR A 28 16.44 -22.95 -2.39
N ALA A 29 15.71 -21.88 -2.11
CA ALA A 29 15.21 -21.61 -0.77
C ALA A 29 14.37 -22.79 -0.24
N ARG A 30 13.45 -23.31 -1.05
CA ARG A 30 12.62 -24.47 -0.71
C ARG A 30 13.45 -25.75 -0.60
N PHE A 31 14.34 -25.99 -1.55
CA PHE A 31 15.18 -27.19 -1.55
C PHE A 31 16.06 -27.26 -0.30
N PHE A 32 16.79 -26.20 0.01
CA PHE A 32 17.65 -26.17 1.20
C PHE A 32 16.85 -26.18 2.50
N ASN A 33 15.69 -25.57 2.57
CA ASN A 33 14.81 -25.68 3.74
C ASN A 33 14.42 -27.12 4.01
N LYS A 34 14.03 -27.86 2.96
CA LYS A 34 13.69 -29.30 3.08
C LYS A 34 14.88 -30.15 3.50
N LEU A 35 16.06 -29.89 2.96
CA LEU A 35 17.29 -30.58 3.40
C LEU A 35 17.58 -30.31 4.88
N MET A 36 17.51 -29.07 5.32
CA MET A 36 17.74 -28.69 6.73
C MET A 36 16.71 -29.32 7.65
N ARG A 37 15.45 -29.39 7.22
CA ARG A 37 14.39 -30.11 7.96
C ARG A 37 14.73 -31.61 8.08
N ASP A 38 15.11 -32.26 6.99
CA ASP A 38 15.37 -33.70 6.93
C ASP A 38 16.56 -34.10 7.81
N VAL A 39 17.52 -33.21 8.03
CA VAL A 39 18.64 -33.41 8.97
C VAL A 39 18.39 -32.81 10.38
N GLY A 40 17.17 -32.35 10.67
CA GLY A 40 16.75 -31.87 11.99
C GLY A 40 17.26 -30.51 12.41
N LEU A 41 17.70 -29.66 11.46
CA LEU A 41 18.18 -28.30 11.74
C LEU A 41 17.06 -27.27 11.83
N VAL A 42 15.93 -27.50 11.14
CA VAL A 42 14.72 -26.67 11.21
C VAL A 42 13.48 -27.57 11.30
N ASN A 43 12.37 -27.01 11.79
CA ASN A 43 11.15 -27.77 12.05
C ASN A 43 10.03 -27.50 11.03
N ASN A 44 10.22 -26.59 10.09
CA ASN A 44 9.20 -26.18 9.14
C ASN A 44 9.37 -26.86 7.78
N ASP A 45 8.24 -27.20 7.13
CA ASP A 45 8.23 -27.86 5.82
C ASP A 45 8.53 -26.90 4.66
N GLU A 46 8.07 -25.67 4.76
CA GLU A 46 8.25 -24.63 3.75
C GLU A 46 8.86 -23.36 4.37
N PRO A 47 9.72 -22.65 3.65
CA PRO A 47 10.39 -21.46 4.20
C PRO A 47 9.49 -20.26 4.41
N PHE A 48 8.33 -20.20 3.72
CA PHE A 48 7.41 -19.07 3.74
C PHE A 48 5.98 -19.56 3.99
N ILE A 49 5.19 -18.80 4.78
CA ILE A 49 3.75 -19.03 4.93
C ILE A 49 3.01 -18.47 3.71
N ASN A 50 3.32 -17.21 3.38
CA ASN A 50 2.75 -16.53 2.22
C ASN A 50 3.86 -16.06 1.28
N LEU A 51 3.69 -16.32 0.00
CA LEU A 51 4.57 -15.86 -1.06
C LEU A 51 3.79 -14.94 -1.99
N LEU A 52 4.24 -13.69 -2.12
CA LEU A 52 3.74 -12.74 -3.10
C LEU A 52 4.80 -12.52 -4.19
N THR A 53 4.52 -12.99 -5.39
CA THR A 53 5.36 -12.74 -6.56
C THR A 53 4.95 -11.44 -7.24
N GLN A 54 5.88 -10.48 -7.31
CA GLN A 54 5.62 -9.18 -7.91
C GLN A 54 5.82 -9.22 -9.43
N GLY A 55 4.97 -8.47 -10.14
CA GLY A 55 5.16 -8.17 -11.56
C GLY A 55 6.39 -7.30 -11.82
N MET A 56 6.76 -7.18 -13.08
CA MET A 56 7.93 -6.39 -13.50
C MET A 56 7.61 -4.92 -13.56
N VAL A 57 8.60 -4.07 -13.24
CA VAL A 57 8.54 -2.64 -13.55
C VAL A 57 9.05 -2.44 -14.96
N LEU A 58 8.18 -1.87 -15.80
CA LEU A 58 8.44 -1.57 -17.19
C LEU A 58 8.65 -0.07 -17.37
N LYS A 59 9.47 0.31 -18.35
CA LYS A 59 9.58 1.67 -18.87
C LYS A 59 9.62 1.60 -20.38
N ASP A 60 8.74 2.38 -21.02
CA ASP A 60 8.55 2.37 -22.47
C ASP A 60 8.28 0.95 -23.01
N GLY A 61 7.38 0.21 -22.33
CA GLY A 61 6.97 -1.15 -22.66
C GLY A 61 8.04 -2.22 -22.48
N THR A 62 9.21 -1.88 -21.90
CA THR A 62 10.32 -2.82 -21.71
C THR A 62 10.74 -2.93 -20.25
N LYS A 63 11.19 -4.15 -19.84
CA LYS A 63 11.73 -4.35 -18.48
C LYS A 63 12.88 -3.38 -18.22
N MET A 64 12.83 -2.68 -17.09
CA MET A 64 13.93 -1.84 -16.63
C MET A 64 15.18 -2.69 -16.39
N SER A 65 16.30 -2.25 -16.93
CA SER A 65 17.59 -2.88 -16.68
C SER A 65 18.74 -1.88 -16.84
N LYS A 66 19.80 -2.07 -16.06
CA LYS A 66 21.02 -1.24 -16.14
C LYS A 66 21.67 -1.33 -17.52
N SER A 67 21.62 -2.50 -18.17
CA SER A 67 22.21 -2.72 -19.49
C SER A 67 21.49 -1.97 -20.61
N LYS A 68 20.20 -1.67 -20.43
CA LYS A 68 19.41 -0.88 -21.39
C LYS A 68 19.43 0.62 -21.09
N GLY A 69 19.94 1.03 -19.93
CA GLY A 69 19.97 2.44 -19.53
C GLY A 69 18.59 3.06 -19.26
N ASN A 70 17.52 2.24 -19.13
CA ASN A 70 16.15 2.67 -18.89
C ASN A 70 15.72 2.58 -17.43
N THR A 71 16.68 2.56 -16.50
CA THR A 71 16.38 2.56 -15.06
C THR A 71 16.04 3.96 -14.56
N VAL A 72 15.16 4.02 -13.58
CA VAL A 72 14.87 5.24 -12.80
C VAL A 72 15.70 5.21 -11.53
N ASP A 73 16.39 6.31 -11.25
CA ASP A 73 17.14 6.46 -10.00
C ASP A 73 16.15 6.78 -8.87
N PRO A 74 15.96 5.89 -7.89
CA PRO A 74 15.05 6.14 -6.79
C PRO A 74 15.51 7.31 -5.91
N GLN A 75 16.81 7.60 -5.81
CA GLN A 75 17.30 8.69 -4.98
C GLN A 75 16.90 10.04 -5.57
N ALA A 76 17.08 10.26 -6.87
CA ALA A 76 16.66 11.48 -7.55
C ALA A 76 15.14 11.72 -7.40
N LEU A 77 14.35 10.64 -7.48
CA LEU A 77 12.90 10.69 -7.28
C LEU A 77 12.53 11.08 -5.83
N ILE A 78 13.22 10.49 -4.85
CA ILE A 78 13.00 10.79 -3.43
C ILE A 78 13.40 12.23 -3.11
N ASP A 79 14.49 12.71 -3.64
CA ASP A 79 14.96 14.09 -3.44
C ASP A 79 13.98 15.12 -4.02
N GLN A 80 13.34 14.79 -5.14
CA GLN A 80 12.39 15.67 -5.81
C GLN A 80 10.98 15.62 -5.21
N TYR A 81 10.46 14.43 -4.91
CA TYR A 81 9.05 14.22 -4.57
C TYR A 81 8.83 13.64 -3.17
N GLY A 82 9.88 13.18 -2.50
CA GLY A 82 9.79 12.49 -1.22
C GLY A 82 9.54 10.99 -1.35
N ALA A 83 9.98 10.24 -0.33
CA ALA A 83 9.88 8.78 -0.32
C ALA A 83 8.43 8.27 -0.32
N ASP A 84 7.52 8.98 0.34
CA ASP A 84 6.11 8.58 0.41
C ASP A 84 5.41 8.68 -0.94
N THR A 85 5.80 9.63 -1.79
CA THR A 85 5.31 9.73 -3.17
C THR A 85 5.72 8.52 -3.99
N ALA A 86 6.99 8.10 -3.89
CA ALA A 86 7.48 6.91 -4.58
C ALA A 86 6.74 5.65 -4.12
N ARG A 87 6.56 5.48 -2.81
CA ARG A 87 5.79 4.36 -2.23
C ARG A 87 4.34 4.35 -2.69
N LEU A 88 3.68 5.51 -2.63
CA LEU A 88 2.28 5.63 -3.06
C LEU A 88 2.11 5.30 -4.53
N PHE A 89 2.99 5.82 -5.39
CA PHE A 89 2.96 5.53 -6.82
C PHE A 89 3.09 4.01 -7.08
N MET A 90 4.07 3.35 -6.46
CA MET A 90 4.28 1.91 -6.63
C MET A 90 3.06 1.07 -6.21
N MET A 91 2.38 1.46 -5.13
CA MET A 91 1.19 0.76 -4.66
C MET A 91 -0.07 1.09 -5.49
N PHE A 92 -0.12 2.28 -6.08
CA PHE A 92 -1.31 2.73 -6.82
C PHE A 92 -1.30 2.31 -8.29
N ALA A 93 -0.14 2.26 -8.92
CA ALA A 93 -0.04 2.10 -10.38
C ALA A 93 -0.52 0.74 -10.90
N ALA A 94 -0.34 -0.34 -10.10
CA ALA A 94 -0.81 -1.67 -10.45
C ALA A 94 -0.99 -2.55 -9.20
N PRO A 95 -1.83 -3.61 -9.27
CA PRO A 95 -1.81 -4.69 -8.28
C PRO A 95 -0.40 -5.31 -8.19
N PRO A 96 0.04 -5.77 -7.00
CA PRO A 96 1.42 -6.27 -6.81
C PRO A 96 1.84 -7.36 -7.78
N GLU A 97 0.92 -8.24 -8.17
CA GLU A 97 1.19 -9.38 -9.07
C GLU A 97 1.29 -8.98 -10.56
N GLN A 98 0.86 -7.78 -10.91
CA GLN A 98 0.85 -7.30 -12.27
C GLN A 98 2.08 -6.46 -12.58
N SER A 99 2.47 -6.43 -13.86
CA SER A 99 3.53 -5.53 -14.32
C SER A 99 3.06 -4.08 -14.24
N LEU A 100 3.95 -3.23 -13.77
CA LEU A 100 3.74 -1.79 -13.60
C LEU A 100 4.48 -1.06 -14.71
N GLU A 101 3.79 -0.20 -15.45
CA GLU A 101 4.42 0.73 -16.37
C GLU A 101 4.82 2.01 -15.65
N TRP A 102 6.08 2.38 -15.72
CA TRP A 102 6.58 3.60 -15.10
C TRP A 102 6.01 4.83 -15.79
N SER A 103 5.53 5.79 -14.99
CA SER A 103 4.97 7.05 -15.48
C SER A 103 5.38 8.21 -14.59
N ASP A 104 6.19 9.12 -15.11
CA ASP A 104 6.58 10.34 -14.39
C ASP A 104 5.36 11.22 -14.06
N ALA A 105 4.39 11.29 -14.96
CA ALA A 105 3.11 11.97 -14.72
C ALA A 105 2.29 11.30 -13.59
N GLY A 106 2.38 9.97 -13.48
CA GLY A 106 1.77 9.21 -12.38
C GLY A 106 2.41 9.52 -11.02
N VAL A 107 3.73 9.64 -10.98
CA VAL A 107 4.47 10.04 -9.78
C VAL A 107 4.08 11.45 -9.34
N GLU A 108 4.03 12.39 -10.28
CA GLU A 108 3.58 13.77 -10.00
C GLU A 108 2.13 13.82 -9.51
N GLY A 109 1.27 12.96 -10.07
CA GLY A 109 -0.11 12.79 -9.62
C GLY A 109 -0.20 12.31 -8.16
N ALA A 110 0.63 11.32 -7.79
CA ALA A 110 0.73 10.83 -6.42
C ALA A 110 1.21 11.92 -5.45
N PHE A 111 2.20 12.71 -5.84
CA PHE A 111 2.68 13.85 -5.06
C PHE A 111 1.61 14.90 -4.81
N ARG A 112 0.87 15.30 -5.86
CA ARG A 112 -0.25 16.25 -5.72
C ARG A 112 -1.34 15.72 -4.80
N PHE A 113 -1.63 14.42 -4.88
CA PHE A 113 -2.61 13.78 -3.98
C PHE A 113 -2.16 13.85 -2.52
N LEU A 114 -0.91 13.48 -2.21
CA LEU A 114 -0.39 13.55 -0.84
C LEU A 114 -0.41 14.97 -0.28
N LYS A 115 -0.04 15.97 -1.08
CA LYS A 115 -0.14 17.38 -0.66
C LYS A 115 -1.58 17.79 -0.35
N ARG A 116 -2.53 17.38 -1.20
CA ARG A 116 -3.94 17.69 -0.99
C ARG A 116 -4.48 17.01 0.27
N LEU A 117 -4.12 15.73 0.50
CA LEU A 117 -4.50 15.00 1.70
C LEU A 117 -3.95 15.65 2.96
N TRP A 118 -2.64 15.96 2.95
CA TRP A 118 -2.00 16.67 4.06
C TRP A 118 -2.70 17.98 4.38
N LYS A 119 -2.92 18.81 3.35
CA LYS A 119 -3.60 20.10 3.53
C LYS A 119 -4.99 19.93 4.12
N ALA A 120 -5.79 18.99 3.63
CA ALA A 120 -7.15 18.76 4.12
C ALA A 120 -7.16 18.37 5.61
N VAL A 121 -6.25 17.48 6.04
CA VAL A 121 -6.13 17.08 7.44
C VAL A 121 -5.63 18.24 8.30
N HIS A 122 -4.59 18.94 7.85
CA HIS A 122 -4.03 20.09 8.54
C HIS A 122 -5.10 21.19 8.76
N ASP A 123 -5.79 21.57 7.69
CA ASP A 123 -6.83 22.61 7.76
C ASP A 123 -7.97 22.19 8.70
N HIS A 124 -8.33 20.91 8.73
CA HIS A 124 -9.34 20.40 9.66
C HIS A 124 -8.88 20.47 11.11
N VAL A 125 -7.66 20.04 11.40
CA VAL A 125 -7.09 20.08 12.76
C VAL A 125 -6.97 21.51 13.29
N GLU A 126 -6.49 22.45 12.45
CA GLU A 126 -6.35 23.87 12.83
C GLU A 126 -7.73 24.54 13.07
N LYS A 127 -8.74 24.19 12.27
CA LYS A 127 -10.09 24.75 12.41
C LYS A 127 -10.93 24.07 13.51
N SER A 128 -10.60 22.83 13.90
CA SER A 128 -11.32 22.12 14.96
C SER A 128 -10.94 22.70 16.32
N PRO A 129 -11.88 23.25 17.09
CA PRO A 129 -11.62 23.56 18.48
C PRO A 129 -11.21 22.28 19.22
N HIS A 130 -10.26 22.38 20.14
CA HIS A 130 -9.70 21.26 20.95
C HIS A 130 -10.74 20.59 21.88
N THR A 131 -11.99 20.62 21.50
CA THR A 131 -13.11 19.97 22.21
C THR A 131 -13.22 18.54 21.69
N PRO A 132 -13.11 17.52 22.54
CA PRO A 132 -13.23 16.14 22.07
C PRO A 132 -14.60 15.96 21.39
N PRO A 133 -14.67 15.23 20.27
CA PRO A 133 -15.89 15.07 19.48
C PRO A 133 -17.00 14.27 20.17
N PHE A 134 -16.84 13.91 21.44
CA PHE A 134 -17.80 13.20 22.27
C PHE A 134 -18.29 14.04 23.45
N VAL A 135 -18.89 15.20 23.18
CA VAL A 135 -19.84 15.75 24.14
C VAL A 135 -21.15 14.98 23.92
N LYS A 136 -21.44 14.06 24.83
CA LYS A 136 -22.78 13.47 24.95
C LYS A 136 -23.79 14.65 25.09
N GLY A 137 -24.54 14.92 24.02
CA GLY A 137 -25.60 15.96 24.08
C GLY A 137 -25.56 16.97 22.94
N GLY A 138 -24.68 16.86 21.96
CA GLY A 138 -24.78 17.67 20.75
C GLY A 138 -25.97 17.23 19.91
N ALA A 139 -26.94 18.09 19.86
CA ALA A 139 -28.13 18.15 19.00
C ALA A 139 -28.34 16.91 18.09
N GLY A 140 -29.32 16.07 18.46
CA GLY A 140 -29.90 15.06 17.60
C GLY A 140 -30.70 15.68 16.45
N GLY A 141 -30.11 16.59 15.70
CA GLY A 141 -30.65 17.07 14.44
C GLY A 141 -30.47 15.93 13.41
N ASP A 142 -31.56 15.58 12.72
CA ASP A 142 -31.47 14.67 11.58
C ASP A 142 -30.43 15.19 10.57
N LEU A 143 -29.42 14.37 10.29
CA LEU A 143 -28.46 14.66 9.24
C LEU A 143 -29.20 14.91 7.93
N THR A 144 -28.76 15.91 7.16
CA THR A 144 -29.30 16.11 5.81
C THR A 144 -29.07 14.88 4.94
N PRO A 145 -29.81 14.67 3.87
CA PRO A 145 -29.60 13.54 2.95
C PRO A 145 -28.17 13.47 2.42
N GLU A 146 -27.57 14.63 2.15
CA GLU A 146 -26.20 14.76 1.65
C GLU A 146 -25.17 14.27 2.70
N LEU A 147 -25.35 14.67 3.96
CA LEU A 147 -24.49 14.24 5.07
C LEU A 147 -24.69 12.75 5.39
N LYS A 148 -25.90 12.23 5.27
CA LYS A 148 -26.16 10.77 5.39
C LYS A 148 -25.42 10.01 4.28
N ALA A 149 -25.44 10.50 3.04
CA ALA A 149 -24.74 9.90 1.91
C ALA A 149 -23.21 9.94 2.10
N LEU A 150 -22.66 11.07 2.54
CA LEU A 150 -21.24 11.24 2.82
C LEU A 150 -20.78 10.30 3.95
N ARG A 151 -21.55 10.21 5.03
CA ARG A 151 -21.27 9.27 6.13
C ARG A 151 -21.29 7.81 5.67
N PHE A 152 -22.26 7.44 4.83
CA PHE A 152 -22.30 6.11 4.22
C PHE A 152 -21.06 5.86 3.36
N GLN A 153 -20.67 6.80 2.52
CA GLN A 153 -19.45 6.69 1.68
C GLN A 153 -18.20 6.55 2.56
N LEU A 154 -18.07 7.32 3.64
CA LEU A 154 -16.95 7.21 4.58
C LEU A 154 -16.82 5.78 5.13
N HIS A 155 -17.91 5.24 5.70
CA HIS A 155 -17.88 3.89 6.29
C HIS A 155 -17.66 2.80 5.24
N SER A 156 -18.24 2.94 4.05
CA SER A 156 -18.00 2.02 2.92
C SER A 156 -16.54 2.05 2.45
N THR A 157 -15.94 3.24 2.44
CA THR A 157 -14.50 3.39 2.11
C THR A 157 -13.64 2.72 3.17
N ILE A 158 -13.91 2.93 4.46
CA ILE A 158 -13.17 2.27 5.56
C ILE A 158 -13.24 0.75 5.40
N GLN A 159 -14.44 0.21 5.19
CA GLN A 159 -14.63 -1.23 4.99
C GLN A 159 -13.86 -1.76 3.78
N LYS A 160 -13.97 -1.06 2.64
CA LYS A 160 -13.26 -1.44 1.42
C LYS A 160 -11.75 -1.40 1.58
N VAL A 161 -11.20 -0.33 2.16
CA VAL A 161 -9.76 -0.20 2.39
C VAL A 161 -9.27 -1.28 3.35
N SER A 162 -10.02 -1.57 4.41
CA SER A 162 -9.66 -2.64 5.36
C SER A 162 -9.61 -4.02 4.69
N ASP A 163 -10.57 -4.32 3.80
CA ASP A 163 -10.58 -5.58 3.06
C ASP A 163 -9.48 -5.65 2.00
N ASP A 164 -9.29 -4.58 1.23
CA ASP A 164 -8.29 -4.51 0.17
C ASP A 164 -6.85 -4.62 0.73
N TYR A 165 -6.54 -3.99 1.88
CA TYR A 165 -5.23 -4.11 2.53
C TYR A 165 -5.07 -5.42 3.31
N GLY A 166 -6.05 -5.77 4.13
CA GLY A 166 -5.91 -6.87 5.10
C GLY A 166 -6.04 -8.27 4.48
N ARG A 167 -6.80 -8.41 3.41
CA ARG A 167 -7.13 -9.71 2.82
C ARG A 167 -6.76 -9.83 1.33
N ARG A 168 -7.13 -8.83 0.52
CA ARG A 168 -7.04 -8.91 -0.94
C ARG A 168 -5.70 -8.47 -1.50
N GLN A 169 -4.92 -7.71 -0.76
CA GLN A 169 -3.67 -7.07 -1.20
C GLN A 169 -3.85 -6.22 -2.49
N GLN A 170 -5.01 -5.58 -2.63
CA GLN A 170 -5.36 -4.73 -3.76
C GLN A 170 -5.15 -3.26 -3.40
N PHE A 171 -3.90 -2.86 -3.26
CA PHE A 171 -3.53 -1.53 -2.77
C PHE A 171 -4.01 -0.40 -3.68
N ASN A 172 -4.00 -0.60 -4.99
CA ASN A 172 -4.44 0.37 -5.98
C ASN A 172 -5.92 0.71 -5.83
N THR A 173 -6.79 -0.28 -5.57
CA THR A 173 -8.23 -0.03 -5.40
C THR A 173 -8.55 0.62 -4.06
N ALA A 174 -7.78 0.31 -3.02
CA ALA A 174 -7.87 1.00 -1.73
C ALA A 174 -7.51 2.49 -1.84
N ILE A 175 -6.39 2.78 -2.51
CA ILE A 175 -5.95 4.17 -2.74
C ILE A 175 -6.97 4.93 -3.59
N ALA A 176 -7.51 4.32 -4.66
CA ALA A 176 -8.57 4.91 -5.46
C ALA A 176 -9.80 5.27 -4.62
N ALA A 177 -10.25 4.38 -3.74
CA ALA A 177 -11.39 4.64 -2.84
C ALA A 177 -11.15 5.83 -1.90
N VAL A 178 -9.91 5.99 -1.39
CA VAL A 178 -9.53 7.16 -0.59
C VAL A 178 -9.53 8.44 -1.43
N MET A 179 -9.05 8.39 -2.68
CA MET A 179 -9.09 9.53 -3.60
C MET A 179 -10.53 9.97 -3.89
N GLU A 180 -11.45 9.03 -4.09
CA GLU A 180 -12.88 9.31 -4.28
C GLU A 180 -13.51 9.95 -3.04
N LEU A 181 -13.22 9.42 -1.86
CA LEU A 181 -13.69 10.00 -0.60
C LEU A 181 -13.18 11.43 -0.42
N MET A 182 -11.89 11.68 -0.68
CA MET A 182 -11.31 13.03 -0.63
C MET A 182 -12.00 14.00 -1.58
N ASN A 183 -12.40 13.54 -2.77
CA ASN A 183 -13.16 14.36 -3.71
C ASN A 183 -14.58 14.65 -3.20
N ALA A 184 -15.23 13.70 -2.56
CA ALA A 184 -16.55 13.89 -1.96
C ALA A 184 -16.50 14.86 -0.78
N LEU A 185 -15.50 14.72 0.10
CA LEU A 185 -15.28 15.66 1.22
C LEU A 185 -15.03 17.09 0.72
N ALA A 186 -14.22 17.26 -0.32
CA ALA A 186 -13.97 18.58 -0.91
C ALA A 186 -15.22 19.23 -1.51
N LYS A 187 -16.16 18.43 -2.03
CA LYS A 187 -17.44 18.94 -2.57
C LYS A 187 -18.45 19.31 -1.47
N ALA A 188 -18.39 18.63 -0.32
CA ALA A 188 -19.27 18.93 0.80
C ALA A 188 -18.99 20.30 1.42
N GLY A 189 -17.85 20.91 1.13
CA GLY A 189 -17.46 22.24 1.58
C GLY A 189 -17.22 22.35 3.08
N ASP A 190 -17.09 23.58 3.56
CA ASP A 190 -16.96 23.92 4.99
C ASP A 190 -18.27 23.68 5.79
N ASP A 191 -19.35 23.27 5.15
CA ASP A 191 -20.66 22.95 5.76
C ASP A 191 -20.74 21.47 6.21
N GLY A 192 -19.64 20.73 6.13
CA GLY A 192 -19.54 19.39 6.67
C GLY A 192 -19.50 19.40 8.20
N PRO A 193 -19.94 18.30 8.84
CA PRO A 193 -19.98 18.17 10.29
C PRO A 193 -18.63 18.26 10.94
#